data_6d459d9ceff476e4addf148e492bd458
#
_entry.id   6d459d9ceff476e4addf148e492bd458
#
_cell.length_a   1.000
_cell.length_b   1.000
_cell.length_c   1.000
_cell.angle_alpha   90.00
_cell.angle_beta   90.00
_cell.angle_gamma   90.00
#
_symmetry.space_group_name_H-M   'P 1'
#
loop_
_entity.id
_entity.type
_entity.pdbx_description
1 polymer ?
#
loop_
_entity_poly.entity_id
_entity_poly.type
_entity_poly.pdbx_seq_one_letter_code
_entity_poly.pdbx_strand_id
1 'polypeptide(L)'
;IHMDYGILGSSDLDQASPFAAKLQTNLLLPLIYPVIRDGRFKSRLLQKRLTQRKSEMGGYVQAFMEMLGGARPYVTVQSCKNQFYSDLVTPLPDKINVPGTEIHIFYALKMGEKYRERYERHFANPVIHKQDLQHEELLACYPERWAQLVKDIMEGKR
;
A
#
# COMPACT_ATOMS: atom_id res chain seq x y z
N ILE A 1 -25.61 -5.62 0.38
CA ILE A 1 -25.00 -4.30 0.09
C ILE A 1 -24.67 -4.31 -1.39
N HIS A 2 -25.18 -3.34 -2.15
CA HIS A 2 -24.80 -3.12 -3.54
C HIS A 2 -23.65 -2.10 -3.56
N MET A 3 -22.62 -2.39 -4.36
CA MET A 3 -21.47 -1.50 -4.58
C MET A 3 -21.28 -1.36 -6.10
N ASP A 4 -21.27 -0.13 -6.60
CA ASP A 4 -21.04 0.13 -8.01
C ASP A 4 -19.54 0.04 -8.36
N TYR A 5 -18.69 0.48 -7.45
CA TYR A 5 -17.24 0.54 -7.64
C TYR A 5 -16.46 -0.04 -6.46
N GLY A 6 -15.41 -0.80 -6.75
CA GLY A 6 -14.35 -1.16 -5.82
C GLY A 6 -13.06 -0.49 -6.26
N ILE A 7 -12.51 0.42 -5.45
CA ILE A 7 -11.29 1.16 -5.78
C ILE A 7 -10.17 0.72 -4.85
N LEU A 8 -9.10 0.19 -5.41
CA LEU A 8 -7.93 -0.25 -4.69
C LEU A 8 -6.74 0.67 -4.97
N GLY A 9 -5.98 1.00 -3.94
CA GLY A 9 -4.64 1.56 -4.08
C GLY A 9 -3.64 0.51 -4.59
N SER A 10 -2.37 0.86 -4.59
CA SER A 10 -1.29 -0.02 -5.02
C SER A 10 -0.89 -1.01 -3.92
N SER A 11 -1.76 -1.98 -3.63
CA SER A 11 -1.52 -3.04 -2.64
C SER A 11 -0.57 -4.11 -3.16
N ASP A 12 0.19 -4.73 -2.25
CA ASP A 12 1.19 -5.75 -2.60
C ASP A 12 0.55 -7.08 -3.02
N LEU A 13 -0.60 -7.45 -2.44
CA LEU A 13 -1.26 -8.74 -2.59
C LEU A 13 -0.30 -9.94 -2.38
N ASP A 14 0.66 -9.77 -1.47
CA ASP A 14 1.64 -10.81 -1.16
C ASP A 14 0.98 -11.97 -0.42
N GLN A 15 1.41 -13.18 -0.75
CA GLN A 15 0.93 -14.41 -0.13
C GLN A 15 2.13 -15.23 0.34
N ALA A 16 2.12 -15.65 1.59
CA ALA A 16 3.16 -16.46 2.18
C ALA A 16 2.58 -17.62 3.01
N SER A 17 3.35 -18.68 3.16
CA SER A 17 2.97 -19.72 4.12
C SER A 17 2.97 -19.17 5.55
N PRO A 18 2.17 -19.72 6.48
CA PRO A 18 2.12 -19.24 7.86
C PRO A 18 3.49 -19.22 8.56
N PHE A 19 4.35 -20.18 8.23
CA PHE A 19 5.71 -20.22 8.76
C PHE A 19 6.56 -19.06 8.22
N ALA A 20 6.57 -18.86 6.89
CA ALA A 20 7.31 -17.78 6.27
C ALA A 20 6.81 -16.40 6.72
N ALA A 21 5.50 -16.21 6.81
CA ALA A 21 4.89 -14.98 7.30
C ALA A 21 5.29 -14.68 8.76
N LYS A 22 5.27 -15.68 9.63
CA LYS A 22 5.70 -15.52 11.03
C LYS A 22 7.18 -15.15 11.13
N LEU A 23 8.04 -15.81 10.35
CA LEU A 23 9.47 -15.51 10.30
C LEU A 23 9.71 -14.08 9.80
N GLN A 24 9.10 -13.73 8.67
CA GLN A 24 9.22 -12.39 8.06
C GLN A 24 8.72 -11.31 9.02
N THR A 25 7.56 -11.48 9.63
CA THR A 25 7.00 -10.55 10.61
C THR A 25 7.95 -10.35 11.79
N ASN A 26 8.47 -11.42 12.36
CA ASN A 26 9.38 -11.33 13.52
C ASN A 26 10.73 -10.68 13.18
N LEU A 27 11.22 -10.82 11.95
CA LEU A 27 12.46 -10.18 11.50
C LEU A 27 12.26 -8.70 11.17
N LEU A 28 11.16 -8.34 10.52
CA LEU A 28 10.93 -6.98 10.06
C LEU A 28 10.37 -6.06 11.16
N LEU A 29 9.50 -6.59 12.03
CA LEU A 29 8.84 -5.80 13.06
C LEU A 29 9.79 -4.98 13.94
N PRO A 30 10.91 -5.54 14.47
CA PRO A 30 11.86 -4.76 15.27
C PRO A 30 12.56 -3.62 14.52
N LEU A 31 12.56 -3.67 13.20
CA LEU A 31 13.16 -2.64 12.34
C LEU A 31 12.14 -1.56 11.97
N ILE A 32 10.91 -1.97 11.65
CA ILE A 32 9.86 -1.10 11.13
C ILE A 32 9.06 -0.43 12.23
N TYR A 33 8.76 -1.14 13.33
CA TYR A 33 7.93 -0.61 14.41
C TYR A 33 8.43 0.72 15.01
N PRO A 34 9.73 0.92 15.30
CA PRO A 34 10.22 2.22 15.78
C PRO A 34 10.04 3.35 14.75
N VAL A 35 10.10 3.01 13.47
CA VAL A 35 9.86 3.98 12.39
C VAL A 35 8.40 4.40 12.37
N ILE A 36 7.47 3.45 12.42
CA ILE A 36 6.03 3.73 12.43
C ILE A 36 5.65 4.53 13.67
N ARG A 37 6.02 4.04 14.87
CA ARG A 37 5.60 4.63 16.14
C ARG A 37 6.28 5.95 16.46
N ASP A 38 7.61 6.01 16.32
CA ASP A 38 8.42 7.12 16.83
C ASP A 38 8.94 8.03 15.71
N GLY A 39 8.75 7.65 14.44
CA GLY A 39 9.33 8.36 13.32
C GLY A 39 10.85 8.28 13.24
N ARG A 40 11.47 7.30 13.91
CA ARG A 40 12.92 7.20 14.08
C ARG A 40 13.48 5.96 13.40
N PHE A 41 14.43 6.15 12.53
CA PHE A 41 15.23 5.05 11.99
C PHE A 41 16.35 4.68 12.97
N LYS A 42 16.62 3.39 13.15
CA LYS A 42 17.73 2.91 14.00
C LYS A 42 19.10 3.42 13.54
N SER A 43 19.27 3.66 12.23
CA SER A 43 20.49 4.20 11.64
C SER A 43 20.32 5.66 11.27
N ARG A 44 21.11 6.56 11.87
CA ARG A 44 21.15 7.99 11.52
C ARG A 44 21.56 8.22 10.05
N LEU A 45 22.47 7.37 9.53
CA LEU A 45 22.89 7.43 8.13
C LEU A 45 21.75 7.05 7.18
N LEU A 46 21.00 6.00 7.51
CA LEU A 46 19.83 5.59 6.73
C LEU A 46 18.75 6.67 6.78
N GLN A 47 18.46 7.20 7.96
CA GLN A 47 17.52 8.30 8.13
C GLN A 47 17.92 9.49 7.25
N LYS A 48 19.19 9.95 7.33
CA LYS A 48 19.69 11.06 6.52
C LYS A 48 19.56 10.81 5.02
N ARG A 49 19.85 9.59 4.54
CA ARG A 49 19.70 9.23 3.12
C ARG A 49 18.24 9.20 2.66
N LEU A 50 17.35 8.58 3.46
CA LEU A 50 15.95 8.41 3.10
C LEU A 50 15.12 9.70 3.25
N THR A 51 15.54 10.64 4.10
CA THR A 51 14.83 11.91 4.32
C THR A 51 15.47 13.12 3.62
N GLN A 52 16.46 12.90 2.75
CA GLN A 52 17.01 13.99 1.94
C GLN A 52 15.95 14.51 0.97
N ARG A 53 15.38 15.69 1.25
CA ARG A 53 14.30 16.34 0.49
C ARG A 53 14.60 16.54 -1.02
N LYS A 54 15.87 16.48 -1.40
CA LYS A 54 16.28 16.67 -2.81
C LYS A 54 16.15 15.40 -3.67
N SER A 55 15.85 14.24 -3.06
CA SER A 55 15.58 13.01 -3.79
C SER A 55 14.08 12.74 -3.84
N GLU A 56 13.59 12.23 -4.94
CA GLU A 56 12.19 11.77 -5.11
C GLU A 56 11.76 10.84 -3.97
N MET A 57 12.63 9.89 -3.61
CA MET A 57 12.42 8.97 -2.49
C MET A 57 12.31 9.71 -1.13
N GLY A 58 13.08 10.77 -0.93
CA GLY A 58 13.05 11.54 0.33
C GLY A 58 11.72 12.27 0.53
N GLY A 59 11.15 12.84 -0.52
CA GLY A 59 9.83 13.47 -0.50
C GLY A 59 8.73 12.46 -0.16
N TYR A 60 8.76 11.30 -0.83
CA TYR A 60 7.83 10.19 -0.56
C TYR A 60 7.91 9.68 0.90
N VAL A 61 9.11 9.39 1.40
CA VAL A 61 9.29 8.92 2.79
C VAL A 61 8.79 9.94 3.79
N GLN A 62 9.05 11.23 3.57
CA GLN A 62 8.57 12.28 4.46
C GLN A 62 7.04 12.36 4.46
N ALA A 63 6.39 12.39 3.29
CA ALA A 63 4.93 12.43 3.20
C ALA A 63 4.28 11.21 3.85
N PHE A 64 4.85 10.02 3.63
CA PHE A 64 4.39 8.79 4.27
C PHE A 64 4.51 8.85 5.81
N MET A 65 5.62 9.40 6.33
CA MET A 65 5.83 9.57 7.76
C MET A 65 4.88 10.60 8.39
N GLU A 66 4.52 11.65 7.65
CA GLU A 66 3.52 12.64 8.06
C GLU A 66 2.12 12.03 8.10
N MET A 67 1.74 11.26 7.08
CA MET A 67 0.47 10.53 7.02
C MET A 67 0.31 9.58 8.21
N LEU A 68 1.36 8.85 8.58
CA LEU A 68 1.37 7.98 9.76
C LEU A 68 1.32 8.75 11.09
N GLY A 69 1.63 10.04 11.09
CA GLY A 69 1.76 10.87 12.31
C GLY A 69 0.53 10.83 13.20
N GLY A 70 -0.67 10.93 12.61
CA GLY A 70 -1.94 10.87 13.32
C GLY A 70 -2.28 9.51 13.92
N ALA A 71 -1.80 8.43 13.31
CA ALA A 71 -2.04 7.06 13.77
C ALA A 71 -1.07 6.62 14.89
N ARG A 72 0.10 7.25 15.01
CA ARG A 72 1.18 6.84 15.94
C ARG A 72 0.75 6.58 17.38
N PRO A 73 -0.08 7.43 18.04
CA PRO A 73 -0.50 7.20 19.41
C PRO A 73 -1.26 5.88 19.62
N TYR A 74 -1.90 5.37 18.56
CA TYR A 74 -2.76 4.19 18.59
C TYR A 74 -2.05 2.92 18.12
N VAL A 75 -0.85 3.04 17.53
CA VAL A 75 -0.10 1.90 16.99
C VAL A 75 0.66 1.19 18.11
N THR A 76 0.33 -0.08 18.33
CA THR A 76 1.02 -0.97 19.28
C THR A 76 1.88 -1.99 18.54
N VAL A 77 2.84 -2.61 19.26
CA VAL A 77 3.63 -3.74 18.71
C VAL A 77 2.70 -4.85 18.24
N GLN A 78 1.64 -5.13 19.02
CA GLN A 78 0.71 -6.21 18.69
C GLN A 78 -0.13 -5.90 17.46
N SER A 79 -0.61 -4.65 17.30
CA SER A 79 -1.36 -4.25 16.10
C SER A 79 -0.49 -4.33 14.84
N CYS A 80 0.75 -3.84 14.88
CA CYS A 80 1.69 -3.98 13.77
C CYS A 80 1.99 -5.44 13.44
N LYS A 81 2.22 -6.26 14.47
CA LYS A 81 2.48 -7.69 14.29
C LYS A 81 1.30 -8.41 13.62
N ASN A 82 0.09 -8.13 14.08
CA ASN A 82 -1.11 -8.70 13.52
C ASN A 82 -1.31 -8.27 12.07
N GLN A 83 -1.12 -6.98 11.77
CA GLN A 83 -1.23 -6.43 10.42
C GLN A 83 -0.26 -7.14 9.48
N PHE A 84 1.05 -7.10 9.76
CA PHE A 84 2.06 -7.73 8.91
C PHE A 84 1.83 -9.23 8.71
N TYR A 85 1.39 -9.93 9.75
CA TYR A 85 1.10 -11.35 9.63
C TYR A 85 -0.14 -11.61 8.78
N SER A 86 -1.25 -10.90 9.05
CA SER A 86 -2.50 -11.09 8.34
C SER A 86 -2.40 -10.72 6.85
N ASP A 87 -1.66 -9.66 6.52
CA ASP A 87 -1.44 -9.26 5.13
C ASP A 87 -0.77 -10.38 4.31
N LEU A 88 0.10 -11.17 4.94
CA LEU A 88 0.83 -12.24 4.27
C LEU A 88 0.06 -13.57 4.21
N VAL A 89 -0.81 -13.86 5.20
CA VAL A 89 -1.46 -15.19 5.30
C VAL A 89 -2.93 -15.19 4.90
N THR A 90 -3.57 -14.02 4.76
CA THR A 90 -4.97 -13.97 4.36
C THR A 90 -5.13 -14.45 2.93
N PRO A 91 -5.85 -15.56 2.68
CA PRO A 91 -5.97 -16.10 1.34
C PRO A 91 -6.79 -15.14 0.47
N LEU A 92 -6.31 -14.90 -0.73
CA LEU A 92 -6.99 -14.12 -1.75
C LEU A 92 -7.35 -15.06 -2.92
N PRO A 93 -8.64 -15.29 -3.21
CA PRO A 93 -9.06 -16.13 -4.32
C PRO A 93 -8.60 -15.56 -5.67
N ASP A 94 -8.45 -16.42 -6.67
CA ASP A 94 -8.24 -15.99 -8.05
C ASP A 94 -9.58 -15.63 -8.70
N LYS A 95 -9.54 -14.69 -9.65
CA LYS A 95 -10.67 -14.28 -10.48
C LYS A 95 -11.91 -13.82 -9.67
N ILE A 96 -11.67 -13.05 -8.62
CA ILE A 96 -12.73 -12.40 -7.87
C ILE A 96 -13.60 -11.60 -8.84
N ASN A 97 -14.89 -11.91 -8.82
CA ASN A 97 -15.91 -11.20 -9.58
C ASN A 97 -17.06 -10.85 -8.64
N VAL A 98 -17.32 -9.56 -8.46
CA VAL A 98 -18.47 -9.08 -7.68
C VAL A 98 -19.51 -8.59 -8.65
N PRO A 99 -20.65 -9.30 -8.81
CA PRO A 99 -21.67 -8.91 -9.78
C PRO A 99 -22.13 -7.46 -9.59
N GLY A 100 -22.11 -6.68 -10.66
CA GLY A 100 -22.53 -5.27 -10.65
C GLY A 100 -21.49 -4.30 -10.08
N THR A 101 -20.30 -4.77 -9.71
CA THR A 101 -19.22 -3.92 -9.19
C THR A 101 -18.07 -3.84 -10.20
N GLU A 102 -17.69 -2.64 -10.61
CA GLU A 102 -16.48 -2.39 -11.40
C GLU A 102 -15.28 -2.22 -10.49
N ILE A 103 -14.19 -2.98 -10.71
CA ILE A 103 -12.98 -2.93 -9.90
C ILE A 103 -11.93 -2.05 -10.58
N HIS A 104 -11.55 -0.97 -9.93
CA HIS A 104 -10.51 -0.04 -10.37
C HIS A 104 -9.28 -0.15 -9.49
N ILE A 105 -8.08 -0.17 -10.09
CA ILE A 105 -6.81 -0.32 -9.39
C ILE A 105 -5.86 0.80 -9.80
N PHE A 106 -5.44 1.64 -8.84
CA PHE A 106 -4.40 2.63 -9.04
C PHE A 106 -3.03 1.97 -8.88
N TYR A 107 -2.49 1.46 -9.99
CA TYR A 107 -1.26 0.68 -10.02
C TYR A 107 -0.02 1.58 -10.10
N ALA A 108 0.86 1.48 -9.11
CA ALA A 108 2.13 2.16 -9.06
C ALA A 108 3.19 1.40 -9.89
N LEU A 109 3.61 1.97 -11.02
CA LEU A 109 4.54 1.34 -11.96
C LEU A 109 5.89 0.97 -11.33
N LYS A 110 6.35 1.77 -10.36
CA LYS A 110 7.64 1.54 -9.67
C LYS A 110 7.65 0.33 -8.74
N MET A 111 6.49 -0.29 -8.48
CA MET A 111 6.43 -1.59 -7.80
C MET A 111 6.93 -2.74 -8.68
N GLY A 112 6.80 -2.63 -10.00
CA GLY A 112 7.23 -3.63 -10.96
C GLY A 112 6.11 -4.55 -11.45
N GLU A 113 6.30 -5.11 -12.64
CA GLU A 113 5.31 -5.85 -13.43
C GLU A 113 4.65 -7.02 -12.68
N LYS A 114 5.41 -7.73 -11.84
CA LYS A 114 4.90 -8.86 -11.03
C LYS A 114 3.67 -8.50 -10.16
N TYR A 115 3.55 -7.23 -9.76
CA TYR A 115 2.41 -6.78 -8.96
C TYR A 115 1.19 -6.53 -9.84
N ARG A 116 1.37 -6.05 -11.08
CA ARG A 116 0.30 -5.96 -12.06
C ARG A 116 -0.29 -7.32 -12.37
N GLU A 117 0.56 -8.32 -12.61
CA GLU A 117 0.16 -9.71 -12.85
C GLU A 117 -0.67 -10.29 -11.71
N ARG A 118 -0.38 -9.92 -10.45
CA ARG A 118 -1.19 -10.32 -9.30
C ARG A 118 -2.60 -9.75 -9.35
N TYR A 119 -2.76 -8.48 -9.70
CA TYR A 119 -4.09 -7.88 -9.86
C TYR A 119 -4.88 -8.59 -10.97
N GLU A 120 -4.27 -8.82 -12.10
CA GLU A 120 -4.89 -9.54 -13.23
C GLU A 120 -5.23 -10.99 -12.89
N ARG A 121 -4.48 -11.61 -11.99
CA ARG A 121 -4.76 -12.94 -11.47
C ARG A 121 -5.94 -12.96 -10.51
N HIS A 122 -5.94 -12.07 -9.53
CA HIS A 122 -6.91 -12.10 -8.44
C HIS A 122 -8.24 -11.46 -8.78
N PHE A 123 -8.30 -10.52 -9.71
CA PHE A 123 -9.55 -9.90 -10.15
C PHE A 123 -9.90 -10.32 -11.58
N ALA A 124 -11.20 -10.57 -11.84
CA ALA A 124 -11.64 -11.09 -13.12
C ALA A 124 -11.43 -10.10 -14.28
N ASN A 125 -11.78 -8.84 -14.10
CA ASN A 125 -11.70 -7.78 -15.11
C ASN A 125 -11.33 -6.44 -14.47
N PRO A 126 -10.13 -6.29 -13.89
CA PRO A 126 -9.76 -5.03 -13.23
C PRO A 126 -9.45 -3.94 -14.25
N VAL A 127 -9.94 -2.73 -14.02
CA VAL A 127 -9.52 -1.53 -14.75
C VAL A 127 -8.28 -0.98 -14.08
N ILE A 128 -7.12 -1.08 -14.74
CA ILE A 128 -5.83 -0.70 -14.18
C ILE A 128 -5.42 0.70 -14.63
N HIS A 129 -5.38 1.64 -13.68
CA HIS A 129 -4.92 3.02 -13.87
C HIS A 129 -3.43 3.10 -13.50
N LYS A 130 -2.57 3.17 -14.49
CA LYS A 130 -1.11 3.23 -14.30
C LYS A 130 -0.65 4.58 -13.81
N GLN A 131 0.14 4.60 -12.72
CA GLN A 131 0.75 5.79 -12.16
C GLN A 131 2.28 5.59 -12.06
N ASP A 132 3.07 6.52 -12.60
CA ASP A 132 4.54 6.46 -12.49
C ASP A 132 5.00 6.93 -11.10
N LEU A 133 4.61 6.17 -10.08
CA LEU A 133 4.79 6.46 -8.67
C LEU A 133 5.26 5.22 -7.91
N GLN A 134 5.68 5.42 -6.66
CA GLN A 134 5.98 4.36 -5.70
C GLN A 134 4.68 3.80 -5.10
N HIS A 135 4.82 2.71 -4.33
CA HIS A 135 3.74 2.12 -3.54
C HIS A 135 3.09 3.17 -2.61
N GLU A 136 1.75 3.30 -2.70
CA GLU A 136 0.95 4.28 -1.93
C GLU A 136 1.35 5.77 -2.07
N GLU A 137 2.27 6.11 -2.97
CA GLU A 137 2.73 7.49 -3.17
C GLU A 137 1.59 8.40 -3.68
N LEU A 138 0.68 7.87 -4.48
CA LEU A 138 -0.46 8.63 -4.99
C LEU A 138 -1.32 9.19 -3.85
N LEU A 139 -1.62 8.35 -2.84
CA LEU A 139 -2.41 8.78 -1.69
C LEU A 139 -1.59 9.66 -0.73
N ALA A 140 -0.34 9.29 -0.46
CA ALA A 140 0.49 9.96 0.53
C ALA A 140 0.98 11.34 0.07
N CYS A 141 1.35 11.49 -1.22
CA CYS A 141 1.96 12.70 -1.75
C CYS A 141 1.01 13.56 -2.59
N TYR A 142 -0.04 12.96 -3.18
CA TYR A 142 -0.94 13.62 -4.13
C TYR A 142 -2.41 13.34 -3.82
N PRO A 143 -2.90 13.63 -2.59
CA PRO A 143 -4.25 13.27 -2.16
C PRO A 143 -5.35 13.93 -3.01
N GLU A 144 -5.13 15.16 -3.51
CA GLU A 144 -6.10 15.83 -4.39
C GLU A 144 -6.20 15.11 -5.75
N ARG A 145 -5.07 14.63 -6.28
CA ARG A 145 -5.05 13.85 -7.53
C ARG A 145 -5.73 12.49 -7.33
N TRP A 146 -5.49 11.85 -6.18
CA TRP A 146 -6.18 10.61 -5.83
C TRP A 146 -7.70 10.84 -5.77
N ALA A 147 -8.16 11.89 -5.08
CA ALA A 147 -9.57 12.25 -4.96
C ALA A 147 -10.19 12.58 -6.33
N GLN A 148 -9.46 13.28 -7.21
CA GLN A 148 -9.95 13.59 -8.56
C GLN A 148 -10.11 12.34 -9.41
N LEU A 149 -9.17 11.39 -9.36
CA LEU A 149 -9.27 10.12 -10.08
C LEU A 149 -10.47 9.29 -9.59
N VAL A 150 -10.72 9.25 -8.29
CA VAL A 150 -11.91 8.59 -7.72
C VAL A 150 -13.19 9.25 -8.24
N LYS A 151 -13.25 10.58 -8.22
CA LYS A 151 -14.39 11.33 -8.73
C LYS A 151 -14.64 11.06 -10.23
N ASP A 152 -13.58 11.05 -11.04
CA ASP A 152 -13.68 10.77 -12.48
C ASP A 152 -14.24 9.37 -12.75
N ILE A 153 -13.83 8.37 -11.95
CA ILE A 153 -14.41 7.01 -12.01
C ILE A 153 -15.90 7.06 -11.69
N MET A 154 -16.29 7.70 -10.59
CA MET A 154 -17.69 7.78 -10.16
C MET A 154 -18.58 8.54 -11.16
N GLU A 155 -18.01 9.48 -11.92
CA GLU A 155 -18.69 10.25 -12.96
C GLU A 155 -18.64 9.56 -14.35
N GLY A 156 -18.03 8.36 -14.45
CA GLY A 156 -17.89 7.61 -15.71
C GLY A 156 -16.94 8.26 -16.71
N LYS A 157 -16.06 9.15 -16.27
CA LYS A 157 -15.01 9.76 -17.10
C LYS A 157 -13.85 8.79 -17.18
N ARG A 158 -13.59 8.26 -18.40
CA ARG A 158 -12.48 7.33 -18.68
C ARG A 158 -11.31 8.06 -19.30
#